data_efdb849edd0f407940f2b5d94e54e385
#
_entry.id   efdb849edd0f407940f2b5d94e54e385
#
_cell.length_a   1.000
_cell.length_b   1.000
_cell.length_c   1.000
_cell.angle_alpha   90.00
_cell.angle_beta   90.00
_cell.angle_gamma   90.00
#
_symmetry.space_group_name_H-M   'P 1'
#
loop_
_entity.id
_entity.type
_entity.pdbx_description
1 polymer ?
#
loop_
_entity_poly.entity_id
_entity_poly.type
_entity_poly.pdbx_seq_one_letter_code
_entity_poly.pdbx_strand_id
1 'polypeptide(L)'
;PSVLIFCFLIYYYLKYFLNNNEELLKNFIILSLISIFIISIKIIHLPILILPLFVFFKFRKKLIKLDLKYLIIILAALVFALKNLLGTGCLLFPLEFSCIKLLSWSNFEGAKEFTIFSEAINKSWWQYSGDLTREEYIKNFSWFSTWFQRGKIEILELFLMISLIIFFSFIS
;
A
#
# COMPACT_ATOMS: atom_id res chain seq x y z
N PRO A 1 8.00 9.98 6.94
CA PRO A 1 6.90 10.81 6.39
C PRO A 1 5.64 9.97 6.07
N SER A 2 5.78 8.77 5.49
CA SER A 2 4.64 7.93 5.09
C SER A 2 3.73 7.52 6.25
N VAL A 3 4.27 7.24 7.43
CA VAL A 3 3.51 6.87 8.63
C VAL A 3 2.60 8.01 9.09
N LEU A 4 3.10 9.25 9.11
CA LEU A 4 2.31 10.43 9.50
C LEU A 4 1.13 10.65 8.55
N ILE A 5 1.35 10.51 7.24
CA ILE A 5 0.28 10.64 6.24
C ILE A 5 -0.74 9.53 6.39
N PHE A 6 -0.30 8.30 6.71
CA PHE A 6 -1.18 7.17 6.99
C PHE A 6 -2.04 7.41 8.25
N CYS A 7 -1.43 7.88 9.34
CA CYS A 7 -2.17 8.23 10.56
C CYS A 7 -3.19 9.35 10.31
N PHE A 8 -2.80 10.39 9.53
CA PHE A 8 -3.69 11.46 9.13
C PHE A 8 -4.88 10.94 8.32
N LEU A 9 -4.66 10.01 7.41
CA LEU A 9 -5.70 9.41 6.58
C LEU A 9 -6.68 8.59 7.42
N ILE A 10 -6.18 7.78 8.38
CA ILE A 10 -7.04 7.05 9.32
C ILE A 10 -7.85 8.01 10.17
N TYR A 11 -7.21 9.05 10.73
CA TYR A 11 -7.90 10.09 11.50
C TYR A 11 -9.00 10.76 10.67
N TYR A 12 -8.69 11.13 9.42
CA TYR A 12 -9.65 11.73 8.50
C TYR A 12 -10.84 10.78 8.24
N TYR A 13 -10.55 9.49 7.99
CA TYR A 13 -11.56 8.45 7.81
C TYR A 13 -12.48 8.36 9.04
N LEU A 14 -11.91 8.24 10.23
CA LEU A 14 -12.67 8.12 11.47
C LEU A 14 -13.54 9.36 11.72
N LYS A 15 -12.98 10.55 11.59
CA LYS A 15 -13.69 11.80 11.83
C LYS A 15 -14.87 12.02 10.89
N TYR A 16 -14.68 11.79 9.60
CA TYR A 16 -15.66 12.18 8.59
C TYR A 16 -16.64 11.09 8.20
N PHE A 17 -16.24 9.83 8.26
CA PHE A 17 -17.11 8.72 7.84
C PHE A 17 -17.84 8.01 8.98
N LEU A 18 -17.36 8.12 10.20
CA LEU A 18 -18.06 7.58 11.35
C LEU A 18 -19.03 8.59 11.97
N ASN A 19 -18.68 9.89 12.01
CA ASN A 19 -19.45 10.90 12.74
C ASN A 19 -20.34 11.80 11.87
N ASN A 20 -20.06 11.98 10.58
CA ASN A 20 -20.82 12.96 9.80
C ASN A 20 -20.95 12.60 8.32
N ASN A 21 -22.20 12.50 7.82
CA ASN A 21 -22.50 12.12 6.43
C ASN A 21 -22.88 13.32 5.52
N GLU A 22 -22.82 14.57 6.03
CA GLU A 22 -23.36 15.72 5.28
C GLU A 22 -22.60 16.02 3.99
N GLU A 23 -21.28 15.77 3.93
CA GLU A 23 -20.44 15.98 2.77
C GLU A 23 -19.83 14.67 2.23
N LEU A 24 -20.60 13.59 2.24
CA LEU A 24 -20.09 12.24 1.94
C LEU A 24 -19.28 12.18 0.64
N LEU A 25 -19.79 12.76 -0.46
CA LEU A 25 -19.12 12.73 -1.77
C LEU A 25 -17.78 13.44 -1.75
N LYS A 26 -17.73 14.65 -1.19
CA LYS A 26 -16.50 15.44 -1.06
C LYS A 26 -15.44 14.69 -0.25
N ASN A 27 -15.84 14.15 0.89
CA ASN A 27 -14.96 13.41 1.77
C ASN A 27 -14.46 12.10 1.13
N PHE A 28 -15.30 11.43 0.34
CA PHE A 28 -14.91 10.25 -0.44
C PHE A 28 -13.86 10.61 -1.51
N ILE A 29 -14.05 11.72 -2.23
CA ILE A 29 -13.09 12.18 -3.24
C ILE A 29 -11.74 12.50 -2.58
N ILE A 30 -11.73 13.24 -1.48
CA ILE A 30 -10.51 13.59 -0.75
C ILE A 30 -9.79 12.32 -0.26
N LEU A 31 -10.52 11.38 0.34
CA LEU A 31 -9.97 10.11 0.79
C LEU A 31 -9.31 9.33 -0.35
N SER A 32 -9.99 9.26 -1.50
CA SER A 32 -9.49 8.56 -2.69
C SER A 32 -8.24 9.23 -3.26
N LEU A 33 -8.22 10.56 -3.36
CA LEU A 33 -7.06 11.31 -3.86
C LEU A 33 -5.85 11.17 -2.95
N ILE A 34 -6.04 11.26 -1.62
CA ILE A 34 -4.95 11.04 -0.66
C ILE A 34 -4.42 9.60 -0.77
N SER A 35 -5.30 8.61 -0.93
CA SER A 35 -4.89 7.21 -1.12
C SER A 35 -4.04 7.02 -2.38
N ILE A 36 -4.47 7.58 -3.52
CA ILE A 36 -3.71 7.55 -4.78
C ILE A 36 -2.36 8.26 -4.61
N PHE A 37 -2.33 9.41 -3.93
CA PHE A 37 -1.10 10.14 -3.67
C PHE A 37 -0.10 9.31 -2.82
N ILE A 38 -0.56 8.67 -1.76
CA ILE A 38 0.29 7.83 -0.90
C ILE A 38 0.88 6.65 -1.69
N ILE A 39 0.07 6.00 -2.53
CA ILE A 39 0.54 4.92 -3.41
C ILE A 39 1.56 5.44 -4.43
N SER A 40 1.39 6.67 -4.90
CA SER A 40 2.34 7.29 -5.84
C SER A 40 3.73 7.54 -5.23
N ILE A 41 3.82 7.65 -3.90
CA ILE A 41 5.09 7.76 -3.18
C ILE A 41 5.75 6.39 -3.04
N LYS A 42 4.98 5.37 -2.62
CA LYS A 42 5.46 4.00 -2.46
C LYS A 42 4.34 3.00 -2.72
N ILE A 43 4.53 2.13 -3.68
CA ILE A 43 3.55 1.09 -4.09
C ILE A 43 3.20 0.11 -2.95
N ILE A 44 4.07 -0.07 -1.96
CA ILE A 44 3.81 -0.91 -0.78
C ILE A 44 2.57 -0.46 0.01
N HIS A 45 2.16 0.80 -0.17
CA HIS A 45 0.94 1.33 0.44
C HIS A 45 -0.34 1.00 -0.35
N LEU A 46 -0.27 0.16 -1.38
CA LEU A 46 -1.44 -0.29 -2.16
C LEU A 46 -2.63 -0.74 -1.30
N PRO A 47 -2.44 -1.46 -0.17
CA PRO A 47 -3.54 -1.85 0.71
C PRO A 47 -4.39 -0.68 1.24
N ILE A 48 -3.88 0.56 1.19
CA ILE A 48 -4.62 1.74 1.65
C ILE A 48 -5.91 1.99 0.83
N LEU A 49 -5.98 1.45 -0.41
CA LEU A 49 -7.19 1.51 -1.23
C LEU A 49 -8.38 0.78 -0.61
N ILE A 50 -8.15 -0.10 0.36
CA ILE A 50 -9.23 -0.77 1.10
C ILE A 50 -10.13 0.28 1.77
N LEU A 51 -9.59 1.41 2.24
CA LEU A 51 -10.37 2.45 2.91
C LEU A 51 -11.40 3.11 1.97
N PRO A 52 -11.04 3.70 0.84
CA PRO A 52 -12.01 4.26 -0.08
C PRO A 52 -12.94 3.19 -0.68
N LEU A 53 -12.46 1.97 -0.93
CA LEU A 53 -13.31 0.87 -1.37
C LEU A 53 -14.36 0.50 -0.33
N PHE A 54 -13.98 0.41 0.95
CA PHE A 54 -14.92 0.13 2.03
C PHE A 54 -15.99 1.22 2.13
N VAL A 55 -15.60 2.50 2.06
CA VAL A 55 -16.54 3.63 2.05
C VAL A 55 -17.48 3.54 0.86
N PHE A 56 -16.96 3.24 -0.33
CA PHE A 56 -17.75 3.08 -1.54
C PHE A 56 -18.81 1.98 -1.36
N PHE A 57 -18.43 0.80 -0.91
CA PHE A 57 -19.38 -0.31 -0.72
C PHE A 57 -20.41 -0.01 0.37
N LYS A 58 -20.00 0.59 1.50
CA LYS A 58 -20.88 0.96 2.59
C LYS A 58 -21.93 1.99 2.16
N PHE A 59 -21.54 2.98 1.39
CA PHE A 59 -22.41 4.10 0.98
C PHE A 59 -22.80 4.05 -0.50
N ARG A 60 -22.68 2.90 -1.18
CA ARG A 60 -22.87 2.76 -2.63
C ARG A 60 -24.16 3.40 -3.16
N LYS A 61 -25.29 3.26 -2.44
CA LYS A 61 -26.58 3.83 -2.85
C LYS A 61 -26.57 5.36 -2.93
N LYS A 62 -25.75 6.03 -2.11
CA LYS A 62 -25.61 7.49 -2.10
C LYS A 62 -24.55 7.95 -3.09
N LEU A 63 -23.51 7.13 -3.31
CA LEU A 63 -22.35 7.47 -4.15
C LEU A 63 -22.54 7.10 -5.63
N ILE A 64 -23.42 6.16 -5.98
CA ILE A 64 -23.65 5.71 -7.39
C ILE A 64 -24.30 6.79 -8.28
N LYS A 65 -24.81 7.89 -7.73
CA LYS A 65 -25.22 9.02 -8.57
C LYS A 65 -23.99 9.53 -9.32
N LEU A 66 -23.96 9.29 -10.64
CA LEU A 66 -22.90 9.77 -11.54
C LEU A 66 -22.75 11.29 -11.39
N ASP A 67 -21.74 11.69 -10.64
CA ASP A 67 -21.34 13.08 -10.49
C ASP A 67 -20.04 13.29 -11.27
N LEU A 68 -19.98 14.37 -12.05
CA LEU A 68 -18.79 14.75 -12.82
C LEU A 68 -17.53 14.87 -11.94
N LYS A 69 -17.72 15.05 -10.63
CA LYS A 69 -16.63 15.10 -9.64
C LYS A 69 -15.82 13.81 -9.53
N TYR A 70 -16.37 12.64 -9.90
CA TYR A 70 -15.59 11.39 -9.97
C TYR A 70 -14.50 11.43 -11.04
N LEU A 71 -14.67 12.30 -12.06
CA LEU A 71 -13.65 12.47 -13.08
C LEU A 71 -12.29 12.87 -12.49
N ILE A 72 -12.28 13.59 -11.37
CA ILE A 72 -11.05 13.99 -10.67
C ILE A 72 -10.27 12.77 -10.16
N ILE A 73 -10.98 11.76 -9.59
CA ILE A 73 -10.35 10.53 -9.11
C ILE A 73 -9.78 9.74 -10.29
N ILE A 74 -10.55 9.63 -11.37
CA ILE A 74 -10.14 8.92 -12.59
C ILE A 74 -8.91 9.60 -13.20
N LEU A 75 -8.93 10.92 -13.33
CA LEU A 75 -7.80 11.70 -13.85
C LEU A 75 -6.54 11.51 -12.98
N ALA A 76 -6.68 11.57 -11.66
CA ALA A 76 -5.55 11.33 -10.75
C ALA A 76 -4.96 9.93 -10.92
N ALA A 77 -5.80 8.90 -11.02
CA ALA A 77 -5.37 7.53 -11.26
C ALA A 77 -4.70 7.37 -12.64
N LEU A 78 -5.25 8.01 -13.68
CA LEU A 78 -4.66 8.01 -15.03
C LEU A 78 -3.30 8.71 -15.05
N VAL A 79 -3.17 9.88 -14.42
CA VAL A 79 -1.89 10.60 -14.34
C VAL A 79 -0.84 9.74 -13.63
N PHE A 80 -1.21 9.05 -12.54
CA PHE A 80 -0.31 8.13 -11.85
C PHE A 80 0.12 6.97 -12.76
N ALA A 81 -0.84 6.31 -13.42
CA ALA A 81 -0.56 5.19 -14.32
C ALA A 81 0.30 5.63 -15.52
N LEU A 82 0.00 6.77 -16.14
CA LEU A 82 0.77 7.33 -17.25
C LEU A 82 2.19 7.70 -16.85
N LYS A 83 2.38 8.33 -15.69
CA LYS A 83 3.71 8.64 -15.15
C LYS A 83 4.58 7.38 -15.05
N ASN A 84 4.03 6.31 -14.48
CA ASN A 84 4.75 5.05 -14.34
C ASN A 84 5.00 4.39 -15.71
N LEU A 85 3.99 4.36 -16.58
CA LEU A 85 4.11 3.77 -17.92
C LEU A 85 5.17 4.49 -18.76
N LEU A 86 5.16 5.82 -18.78
CA LEU A 86 6.13 6.60 -19.56
C LEU A 86 7.54 6.51 -18.96
N GLY A 87 7.67 6.44 -17.62
CA GLY A 87 8.97 6.38 -16.98
C GLY A 87 9.60 5.00 -16.93
N THR A 88 8.80 3.94 -16.88
CA THR A 88 9.32 2.57 -16.64
C THR A 88 8.75 1.50 -17.57
N GLY A 89 7.77 1.83 -18.40
CA GLY A 89 7.04 0.84 -19.20
C GLY A 89 6.10 -0.05 -18.40
N CYS A 90 5.87 0.26 -17.12
CA CYS A 90 5.01 -0.51 -16.21
C CYS A 90 3.89 0.40 -15.66
N LEU A 91 2.66 -0.09 -15.53
CA LEU A 91 1.56 0.69 -14.92
C LEU A 91 1.76 0.88 -13.42
N LEU A 92 2.28 -0.12 -12.74
CA LEU A 92 2.50 -0.16 -11.29
C LEU A 92 3.93 -0.64 -10.98
N PHE A 93 4.95 0.16 -11.34
CA PHE A 93 6.33 -0.20 -11.00
C PHE A 93 6.52 -0.26 -9.47
N PRO A 94 7.21 -1.27 -8.92
CA PRO A 94 8.03 -2.31 -9.58
C PRO A 94 7.32 -3.67 -9.78
N LEU A 95 5.99 -3.70 -9.91
CA LEU A 95 5.27 -4.97 -10.11
C LEU A 95 5.46 -5.50 -11.53
N GLU A 96 6.21 -6.57 -11.67
CA GLU A 96 6.60 -7.21 -12.95
C GLU A 96 5.41 -7.47 -13.88
N PHE A 97 4.29 -7.99 -13.33
CA PHE A 97 3.09 -8.32 -14.10
C PHE A 97 2.40 -7.09 -14.72
N SER A 98 2.70 -5.88 -14.24
CA SER A 98 2.12 -4.63 -14.74
C SER A 98 2.94 -4.01 -15.89
N CYS A 99 4.06 -4.62 -16.26
CA CYS A 99 4.98 -4.11 -17.28
C CYS A 99 4.59 -4.57 -18.67
N ILE A 100 4.61 -3.64 -19.63
CA ILE A 100 4.33 -3.92 -21.05
C ILE A 100 5.63 -4.24 -21.76
N LYS A 101 5.92 -5.53 -21.94
CA LYS A 101 7.18 -6.03 -22.56
C LYS A 101 7.42 -5.55 -24.00
N LEU A 102 6.35 -5.18 -24.72
CA LEU A 102 6.44 -4.72 -26.10
C LEU A 102 7.01 -3.31 -26.26
N LEU A 103 7.07 -2.54 -25.17
CA LEU A 103 7.64 -1.19 -25.21
C LEU A 103 9.16 -1.25 -25.17
N SER A 104 9.83 -0.55 -26.10
CA SER A 104 11.30 -0.53 -26.19
C SER A 104 12.00 0.03 -24.94
N TRP A 105 11.29 0.83 -24.14
CA TRP A 105 11.79 1.41 -22.88
C TRP A 105 11.28 0.68 -21.64
N SER A 106 10.63 -0.48 -21.80
CA SER A 106 10.11 -1.24 -20.66
C SER A 106 11.24 -1.77 -19.80
N ASN A 107 11.27 -1.37 -18.54
CA ASN A 107 12.24 -1.84 -17.55
C ASN A 107 11.73 -3.11 -16.85
N PHE A 108 11.34 -4.11 -17.64
CA PHE A 108 10.81 -5.38 -17.14
C PHE A 108 11.84 -6.14 -16.28
N GLU A 109 13.06 -6.24 -16.75
CA GLU A 109 14.14 -6.94 -16.02
C GLU A 109 14.47 -6.20 -14.72
N GLY A 110 14.53 -4.87 -14.74
CA GLY A 110 14.73 -4.07 -13.52
C GLY A 110 13.58 -4.23 -12.52
N ALA A 111 12.33 -4.36 -12.98
CA ALA A 111 11.19 -4.62 -12.11
C ALA A 111 11.30 -6.00 -11.44
N LYS A 112 11.72 -7.01 -12.19
CA LYS A 112 11.95 -8.38 -11.70
C LYS A 112 13.07 -8.41 -10.65
N GLU A 113 14.21 -7.82 -10.96
CA GLU A 113 15.35 -7.73 -10.03
C GLU A 113 14.97 -6.97 -8.77
N PHE A 114 14.24 -5.86 -8.90
CA PHE A 114 13.78 -5.08 -7.75
C PHE A 114 12.82 -5.87 -6.87
N THR A 115 11.95 -6.69 -7.46
CA THR A 115 11.03 -7.56 -6.70
C THR A 115 11.82 -8.58 -5.87
N ILE A 116 12.77 -9.29 -6.50
CA ILE A 116 13.64 -10.26 -5.82
C ILE A 116 14.46 -9.59 -4.71
N PHE A 117 15.02 -8.41 -5.01
CA PHE A 117 15.81 -7.65 -4.04
C PHE A 117 14.97 -7.19 -2.85
N SER A 118 13.77 -6.65 -3.11
CA SER A 118 12.86 -6.20 -2.04
C SER A 118 12.39 -7.35 -1.17
N GLU A 119 12.11 -8.51 -1.75
CA GLU A 119 11.76 -9.71 -1.02
C GLU A 119 12.92 -10.19 -0.14
N ALA A 120 14.14 -10.17 -0.66
CA ALA A 120 15.34 -10.53 0.08
C ALA A 120 15.57 -9.61 1.30
N ILE A 121 15.40 -8.30 1.11
CA ILE A 121 15.50 -7.32 2.21
C ILE A 121 14.45 -7.60 3.28
N ASN A 122 13.20 -7.80 2.88
CA ASN A 122 12.11 -8.06 3.81
C ASN A 122 12.32 -9.37 4.60
N LYS A 123 12.99 -10.33 4.00
CA LYS A 123 13.39 -11.61 4.62
C LYS A 123 14.72 -11.53 5.37
N SER A 124 15.29 -10.33 5.56
CA SER A 124 16.54 -10.09 6.30
C SER A 124 17.78 -10.74 5.70
N TRP A 125 17.87 -10.83 4.37
CA TRP A 125 19.03 -11.34 3.63
C TRP A 125 20.38 -10.77 4.11
N TRP A 126 20.42 -9.48 4.43
CA TRP A 126 21.64 -8.80 4.88
C TRP A 126 22.27 -9.37 6.15
N GLN A 127 21.52 -10.10 6.93
CA GLN A 127 21.98 -10.70 8.18
C GLN A 127 22.24 -12.19 8.05
N TYR A 128 22.01 -12.72 6.85
CA TYR A 128 22.28 -14.12 6.56
C TYR A 128 23.79 -14.33 6.30
N SER A 129 24.41 -15.22 7.06
CA SER A 129 25.85 -15.54 7.00
C SER A 129 26.13 -16.92 6.40
N GLY A 130 25.15 -17.58 5.82
CA GLY A 130 25.32 -18.90 5.22
C GLY A 130 25.68 -18.85 3.72
N ASP A 131 25.81 -20.03 3.11
CA ASP A 131 26.32 -20.21 1.75
C ASP A 131 25.24 -20.20 0.66
N LEU A 132 23.94 -20.01 1.01
CA LEU A 132 22.87 -19.98 0.03
C LEU A 132 22.95 -18.73 -0.85
N THR A 133 22.62 -18.90 -2.12
CA THR A 133 22.37 -17.74 -3.00
C THR A 133 21.12 -16.99 -2.56
N ARG A 134 20.98 -15.73 -2.97
CA ARG A 134 19.81 -14.90 -2.64
C ARG A 134 18.49 -15.58 -3.02
N GLU A 135 18.44 -16.19 -4.21
CA GLU A 135 17.22 -16.85 -4.70
C GLU A 135 16.87 -18.11 -3.90
N GLU A 136 17.88 -18.91 -3.55
CA GLU A 136 17.69 -20.10 -2.71
C GLU A 136 17.24 -19.72 -1.30
N TYR A 137 17.83 -18.67 -0.72
CA TYR A 137 17.44 -18.16 0.58
C TYR A 137 15.98 -17.68 0.59
N ILE A 138 15.53 -16.97 -0.45
CA ILE A 138 14.15 -16.49 -0.56
C ILE A 138 13.15 -17.65 -0.67
N LYS A 139 13.49 -18.69 -1.46
CA LYS A 139 12.61 -19.85 -1.72
C LYS A 139 12.53 -20.80 -0.52
N ASN A 140 13.63 -20.97 0.19
CA ASN A 140 13.70 -21.86 1.35
C ASN A 140 13.20 -21.13 2.60
N PHE A 141 12.60 -21.86 3.53
CA PHE A 141 12.09 -21.28 4.79
C PHE A 141 13.22 -20.89 5.78
N SER A 142 14.48 -21.04 5.38
CA SER A 142 15.69 -20.67 6.14
C SER A 142 15.74 -19.20 6.54
N TRP A 143 15.05 -18.31 5.79
CA TRP A 143 14.95 -16.89 6.11
C TRP A 143 14.18 -16.60 7.40
N PHE A 144 13.31 -17.52 7.84
CA PHE A 144 12.42 -17.28 8.98
C PHE A 144 13.18 -17.06 10.29
N SER A 145 14.22 -17.84 10.56
CA SER A 145 15.02 -17.69 11.79
C SER A 145 15.73 -16.33 11.83
N THR A 146 16.35 -15.93 10.70
CA THR A 146 17.06 -14.64 10.58
C THR A 146 16.08 -13.47 10.69
N TRP A 147 14.94 -13.56 10.02
CA TRP A 147 13.87 -12.57 10.07
C TRP A 147 13.28 -12.42 11.48
N PHE A 148 13.00 -13.54 12.14
CA PHE A 148 12.46 -13.53 13.51
C PHE A 148 13.45 -12.95 14.52
N GLN A 149 14.72 -13.28 14.42
CA GLN A 149 15.75 -12.72 15.29
C GLN A 149 15.86 -11.21 15.15
N ARG A 150 15.69 -10.70 13.93
CA ARG A 150 15.69 -9.25 13.65
C ARG A 150 14.42 -8.57 14.16
N GLY A 151 13.26 -9.14 13.83
CA GLY A 151 11.96 -8.51 14.04
C GLY A 151 11.33 -8.78 15.40
N LYS A 152 12.00 -9.50 16.31
CA LYS A 152 11.40 -9.89 17.60
C LYS A 152 10.92 -8.70 18.44
N ILE A 153 11.65 -7.59 18.42
CA ILE A 153 11.29 -6.39 19.20
C ILE A 153 10.08 -5.71 18.56
N GLU A 154 10.11 -5.49 17.25
CA GLU A 154 9.01 -4.87 16.50
C GLU A 154 7.73 -5.71 16.56
N ILE A 155 7.87 -7.04 16.54
CA ILE A 155 6.74 -7.96 16.72
C ILE A 155 6.15 -7.83 18.14
N LEU A 156 7.01 -7.75 19.16
CA LEU A 156 6.57 -7.57 20.54
C LEU A 156 5.85 -6.22 20.72
N GLU A 157 6.41 -5.14 20.16
CA GLU A 157 5.77 -3.81 20.18
C GLU A 157 4.41 -3.83 19.48
N LEU A 158 4.30 -4.51 18.33
CA LEU A 158 3.03 -4.66 17.63
C LEU A 158 1.99 -5.39 18.50
N PHE A 159 2.38 -6.49 19.13
CA PHE A 159 1.51 -7.24 20.05
C PHE A 159 1.07 -6.41 21.24
N LEU A 160 1.97 -5.63 21.83
CA LEU A 160 1.64 -4.71 22.93
C LEU A 160 0.65 -3.64 22.46
N MET A 161 0.86 -3.03 21.30
CA MET A 161 -0.07 -2.04 20.76
C MET A 161 -1.46 -2.64 20.49
N ILE A 162 -1.53 -3.83 19.88
CA ILE A 162 -2.81 -4.51 19.62
C ILE A 162 -3.52 -4.82 20.95
N SER A 163 -2.79 -5.36 21.94
CA SER A 163 -3.38 -5.67 23.25
C SER A 163 -3.90 -4.43 23.97
N LEU A 164 -3.21 -3.30 23.88
CA LEU A 164 -3.68 -2.03 24.44
C LEU A 164 -4.96 -1.55 23.73
N ILE A 165 -5.01 -1.62 22.40
CA ILE A 165 -6.21 -1.26 21.63
C ILE A 165 -7.40 -2.12 22.04
N ILE A 166 -7.21 -3.43 22.14
CA ILE A 166 -8.25 -4.36 22.57
C ILE A 166 -8.69 -4.05 24.00
N PHE A 167 -7.74 -3.87 24.91
CA PHE A 167 -8.02 -3.53 26.32
C PHE A 167 -8.86 -2.27 26.45
N PHE A 168 -8.47 -1.18 25.77
CA PHE A 168 -9.24 0.06 25.80
C PHE A 168 -10.60 -0.05 25.11
N SER A 169 -10.74 -0.92 24.10
CA SER A 169 -12.04 -1.17 23.47
C SER A 169 -13.04 -1.92 24.35
N PHE A 170 -12.55 -2.66 25.38
CA PHE A 170 -13.42 -3.33 26.34
C PHE A 170 -13.81 -2.44 27.54
N ILE A 171 -13.06 -1.36 27.80
CA ILE A 171 -13.32 -0.43 28.90
C ILE A 171 -14.22 0.74 28.45
N SER A 172 -14.28 1.02 27.16
CA SER A 172 -15.13 2.06 26.54
C SER A 172 -16.53 1.55 26.26
#